data_94211761eebf3fc735c12c1b93bc464e
#
_entry.id   94211761eebf3fc735c12c1b93bc464e
#
_cell.length_a   1.000
_cell.length_b   1.000
_cell.length_c   1.000
_cell.angle_alpha   90.00
_cell.angle_beta   90.00
_cell.angle_gamma   90.00
#
_symmetry.space_group_name_H-M   'P 1'
#
loop_
_entity.id
_entity.type
_entity.pdbx_description
1 polymer ?
#
loop_
_entity_poly.entity_id
_entity_poly.type
_entity_poly.pdbx_seq_one_letter_code
_entity_poly.pdbx_strand_id
1 'polypeptide(L)'
;VKRQSFILLFLVIVFLPGCKENGSGIGIGTVVVFPEISEPIQITDNDKEHLFASYYGINSFSKNQRYVTVLETELKDGIPTENNPATLGLVDLNTHDFIPLTKTRSWNFQQGCMAHWLATNPDSLIIYNDLRDGKFISVILNVHTRKEIKTIPYPVSGVSPNGKEAVSINFSRLRRTRDSYGYGGGGQDAKLETTFPEDDGMFLLDLETGEAKLLVSIADVKKLVPELPESGLEYFNHTLFSRDGSKIFWLARARPERNTTSLTVNRDGSNLQKCFPDGWGGSHYDWLNGDELMITAEYKGKQYGHILFTVGEKNYKRLGNGLLDFDGHGTFSPNGKWMVTDTYPKNDLREQKIYLMDMKTEAVLPLGRFPQPEEYAKKWRCDIHCRWSPKGDIIGFNSTHIGNRQCYIFKLGTLNDS
;
A
#
# COMPACT_ATOMS: atom_id res chain seq x y z
N VAL A 1 17.50 -36.42 -7.85
CA VAL A 1 17.47 -36.63 -6.38
C VAL A 1 16.18 -35.94 -5.90
N LYS A 2 15.19 -36.74 -5.48
CA LYS A 2 13.93 -36.22 -4.94
C LYS A 2 14.23 -35.57 -3.58
N ARG A 3 14.12 -34.23 -3.50
CA ARG A 3 14.07 -33.51 -2.21
C ARG A 3 12.71 -33.79 -1.57
N GLN A 4 12.71 -34.50 -0.46
CA GLN A 4 11.57 -34.59 0.43
C GLN A 4 11.39 -33.21 1.08
N SER A 5 10.28 -32.53 0.77
CA SER A 5 9.84 -31.33 1.48
C SER A 5 9.40 -31.75 2.87
N PHE A 6 10.11 -31.31 3.90
CA PHE A 6 9.67 -31.44 5.28
C PHE A 6 8.60 -30.37 5.52
N ILE A 7 7.39 -30.82 5.80
CA ILE A 7 6.25 -29.99 6.21
C ILE A 7 6.49 -29.65 7.69
N LEU A 8 6.72 -28.38 8.00
CA LEU A 8 6.84 -27.90 9.37
C LEU A 8 5.50 -27.26 9.77
N LEU A 9 4.74 -27.97 10.58
CA LEU A 9 3.53 -27.42 11.22
C LEU A 9 3.97 -26.58 12.42
N PHE A 10 3.82 -25.26 12.35
CA PHE A 10 4.14 -24.38 13.47
C PHE A 10 2.94 -24.32 14.44
N LEU A 11 3.07 -25.05 15.55
CA LEU A 11 2.16 -24.94 16.67
C LEU A 11 2.69 -23.89 17.64
N VAL A 12 2.10 -22.71 17.66
CA VAL A 12 2.44 -21.65 18.63
C VAL A 12 1.44 -21.70 19.78
N ILE A 13 1.90 -22.10 20.97
CA ILE A 13 1.10 -22.04 22.19
C ILE A 13 1.26 -20.64 22.80
N VAL A 14 0.26 -19.79 22.68
CA VAL A 14 0.24 -18.47 23.31
C VAL A 14 -0.48 -18.57 24.63
N PHE A 15 0.22 -18.32 25.74
CA PHE A 15 -0.39 -18.13 27.07
C PHE A 15 -0.91 -16.70 27.14
N LEU A 16 -2.22 -16.49 27.02
CA LEU A 16 -2.84 -15.21 27.33
C LEU A 16 -2.95 -15.07 28.86
N PRO A 17 -2.56 -13.92 29.47
CA PRO A 17 -2.83 -13.70 30.89
C PRO A 17 -4.34 -13.57 31.09
N GLY A 18 -4.95 -14.58 31.69
CA GLY A 18 -6.36 -14.57 32.05
C GLY A 18 -6.64 -13.47 33.06
N CYS A 19 -7.78 -12.78 32.89
CA CYS A 19 -8.36 -11.94 33.94
C CYS A 19 -8.47 -12.74 35.22
N LYS A 20 -7.98 -12.20 36.36
CA LYS A 20 -8.12 -12.78 37.68
C LYS A 20 -9.60 -12.76 38.09
N GLU A 21 -10.33 -13.82 37.83
CA GLU A 21 -11.45 -14.23 38.69
C GLU A 21 -10.94 -15.31 39.63
N ASN A 22 -11.26 -15.16 40.92
CA ASN A 22 -10.86 -16.07 42.00
C ASN A 22 -11.36 -17.47 41.76
N GLY A 23 -10.50 -18.38 41.35
CA GLY A 23 -10.79 -19.79 41.19
C GLY A 23 -9.59 -20.50 40.55
N SER A 24 -9.06 -21.50 41.26
CA SER A 24 -7.94 -22.35 40.84
C SER A 24 -8.30 -23.24 39.65
N GLY A 25 -8.35 -22.64 38.46
CA GLY A 25 -8.43 -23.32 37.17
C GLY A 25 -7.20 -23.02 36.36
N ILE A 26 -6.45 -24.04 35.94
CA ILE A 26 -5.43 -23.94 34.90
C ILE A 26 -6.19 -23.51 33.64
N GLY A 27 -6.03 -22.21 33.24
CA GLY A 27 -6.61 -21.73 32.00
C GLY A 27 -6.07 -22.55 30.84
N ILE A 28 -6.93 -23.25 30.12
CA ILE A 28 -6.57 -23.91 28.85
C ILE A 28 -6.17 -22.81 27.91
N GLY A 29 -4.86 -22.70 27.58
CA GLY A 29 -4.36 -21.75 26.59
C GLY A 29 -5.05 -21.99 25.24
N THR A 30 -5.49 -20.93 24.60
CA THR A 30 -6.05 -21.02 23.24
C THR A 30 -4.92 -21.46 22.29
N VAL A 31 -5.08 -22.61 21.67
CA VAL A 31 -4.17 -23.07 20.62
C VAL A 31 -4.50 -22.29 19.35
N VAL A 32 -3.55 -21.54 18.87
CA VAL A 32 -3.65 -20.81 17.59
C VAL A 32 -2.98 -21.65 16.52
N VAL A 33 -3.71 -21.96 15.47
CA VAL A 33 -3.19 -22.68 14.32
C VAL A 33 -3.01 -21.69 13.18
N PHE A 34 -1.76 -21.44 12.79
CA PHE A 34 -1.44 -20.68 11.58
C PHE A 34 -1.53 -21.58 10.34
N PRO A 35 -1.85 -21.03 9.16
CA PRO A 35 -1.75 -21.78 7.92
C PRO A 35 -0.32 -22.27 7.70
N GLU A 36 -0.16 -23.36 6.97
CA GLU A 36 1.16 -23.72 6.43
C GLU A 36 1.64 -22.61 5.52
N ILE A 37 2.90 -22.19 5.69
CA ILE A 37 3.47 -21.08 4.92
C ILE A 37 4.71 -21.58 4.20
N SER A 38 4.78 -21.35 2.89
CA SER A 38 5.95 -21.71 2.10
C SER A 38 7.19 -20.90 2.51
N GLU A 39 8.39 -21.40 2.16
CA GLU A 39 9.55 -20.53 2.04
C GLU A 39 9.27 -19.41 1.04
N PRO A 40 9.99 -18.26 1.12
CA PRO A 40 9.83 -17.18 0.15
C PRO A 40 10.23 -17.66 -1.25
N ILE A 41 9.32 -17.48 -2.21
CA ILE A 41 9.51 -17.86 -3.61
C ILE A 41 9.78 -16.60 -4.41
N GLN A 42 10.95 -16.51 -5.03
CA GLN A 42 11.25 -15.44 -5.98
C GLN A 42 10.46 -15.67 -7.28
N ILE A 43 9.77 -14.63 -7.77
CA ILE A 43 8.92 -14.70 -8.96
C ILE A 43 9.40 -13.83 -10.12
N THR A 44 10.52 -13.10 -9.98
CA THR A 44 11.12 -12.27 -11.03
C THR A 44 12.60 -12.63 -11.21
N ASP A 45 13.14 -12.34 -12.39
CA ASP A 45 14.51 -12.65 -12.74
C ASP A 45 15.51 -11.64 -12.16
N ASN A 46 16.79 -12.00 -12.11
CA ASN A 46 17.85 -11.29 -11.40
C ASN A 46 18.60 -10.22 -12.20
N ASP A 47 18.43 -10.17 -13.51
CA ASP A 47 19.27 -9.32 -14.36
C ASP A 47 18.93 -7.82 -14.24
N LYS A 48 17.70 -7.52 -13.78
CA LYS A 48 17.19 -6.15 -13.64
C LYS A 48 16.49 -5.93 -12.31
N GLU A 49 16.17 -4.68 -12.03
CA GLU A 49 15.33 -4.31 -10.88
C GLU A 49 13.86 -4.57 -11.20
N HIS A 50 13.18 -5.31 -10.33
CA HIS A 50 11.75 -5.59 -10.43
C HIS A 50 11.03 -5.13 -9.16
N LEU A 51 9.87 -4.50 -9.34
CA LEU A 51 9.03 -4.08 -8.22
C LEU A 51 7.56 -4.27 -8.60
N PHE A 52 6.71 -4.49 -7.61
CA PHE A 52 5.28 -4.46 -7.87
C PHE A 52 4.87 -3.10 -8.43
N ALA A 53 3.99 -3.09 -9.43
CA ALA A 53 3.63 -1.88 -10.17
C ALA A 53 2.72 -0.92 -9.40
N SER A 54 2.41 -1.19 -8.14
CA SER A 54 1.53 -0.41 -7.28
C SER A 54 2.04 -0.31 -5.84
N TYR A 55 1.44 0.59 -5.06
CA TYR A 55 1.72 0.73 -3.64
C TYR A 55 1.17 -0.47 -2.83
N TYR A 56 1.67 -0.71 -1.60
CA TYR A 56 1.10 -1.72 -0.73
C TYR A 56 -0.38 -1.39 -0.41
N GLY A 57 -1.17 -2.39 -0.03
CA GLY A 57 -2.62 -2.23 0.14
C GLY A 57 -3.40 -2.19 -1.18
N ILE A 58 -2.73 -2.01 -2.33
CA ILE A 58 -3.33 -2.12 -3.65
C ILE A 58 -3.11 -3.54 -4.17
N ASN A 59 -4.19 -4.19 -4.62
CA ASN A 59 -4.10 -5.51 -5.18
C ASN A 59 -3.33 -5.51 -6.52
N SER A 60 -2.17 -6.17 -6.54
CA SER A 60 -1.35 -6.35 -7.74
C SER A 60 -1.66 -7.64 -8.51
N PHE A 61 -2.51 -8.52 -7.97
CA PHE A 61 -2.83 -9.81 -8.55
C PHE A 61 -4.11 -9.75 -9.38
N SER A 62 -4.16 -10.47 -10.51
CA SER A 62 -5.41 -10.75 -11.21
C SER A 62 -6.37 -11.54 -10.31
N LYS A 63 -7.68 -11.49 -10.57
CA LYS A 63 -8.68 -12.16 -9.71
C LYS A 63 -8.50 -13.68 -9.68
N ASN A 64 -8.11 -14.26 -10.82
CA ASN A 64 -7.80 -15.69 -10.93
C ASN A 64 -6.43 -16.05 -10.32
N GLN A 65 -5.64 -15.05 -9.89
CA GLN A 65 -4.30 -15.18 -9.30
C GLN A 65 -3.26 -15.81 -10.25
N ARG A 66 -3.48 -15.74 -11.55
CA ARG A 66 -2.49 -16.20 -12.51
C ARG A 66 -1.39 -15.17 -12.74
N TYR A 67 -1.75 -13.88 -12.75
CA TYR A 67 -0.83 -12.80 -13.12
C TYR A 67 -0.66 -11.78 -12.00
N VAL A 68 0.54 -11.22 -11.94
CA VAL A 68 0.90 -10.11 -11.05
C VAL A 68 1.45 -8.95 -11.87
N THR A 69 1.01 -7.73 -11.61
CA THR A 69 1.56 -6.52 -12.24
C THR A 69 2.90 -6.14 -11.63
N VAL A 70 3.92 -6.02 -12.47
CA VAL A 70 5.32 -5.74 -12.08
C VAL A 70 5.90 -4.67 -13.00
N LEU A 71 6.75 -3.81 -12.46
CA LEU A 71 7.65 -2.94 -13.22
C LEU A 71 9.04 -3.56 -13.30
N GLU A 72 9.62 -3.54 -14.49
CA GLU A 72 11.02 -3.87 -14.76
C GLU A 72 11.77 -2.59 -15.14
N THR A 73 12.97 -2.38 -14.59
CA THR A 73 13.80 -1.20 -14.90
C THR A 73 15.28 -1.50 -14.80
N GLU A 74 16.08 -0.78 -15.60
CA GLU A 74 17.56 -0.76 -15.50
C GLU A 74 18.04 0.20 -14.38
N LEU A 75 17.16 1.10 -13.90
CA LEU A 75 17.51 2.07 -12.87
C LEU A 75 17.61 1.39 -11.51
N LYS A 76 18.81 1.32 -10.97
CA LYS A 76 19.09 0.72 -9.67
C LYS A 76 18.99 1.73 -8.53
N ASP A 77 19.44 2.95 -8.77
CA ASP A 77 19.52 4.04 -7.79
C ASP A 77 19.03 5.37 -8.38
N GLY A 78 18.91 6.38 -7.53
CA GLY A 78 18.40 7.70 -7.94
C GLY A 78 16.88 7.79 -7.89
N ILE A 79 16.37 8.97 -8.24
CA ILE A 79 14.94 9.24 -8.33
C ILE A 79 14.54 9.21 -9.81
N PRO A 80 13.57 8.36 -10.21
CA PRO A 80 13.16 8.28 -11.61
C PRO A 80 12.72 9.63 -12.17
N THR A 81 13.10 9.88 -13.42
CA THR A 81 12.68 11.03 -14.21
C THR A 81 11.96 10.53 -15.47
N GLU A 82 11.47 11.44 -16.31
CA GLU A 82 10.89 11.12 -17.61
C GLU A 82 11.85 10.37 -18.57
N ASN A 83 13.17 10.49 -18.32
CA ASN A 83 14.22 9.84 -19.12
C ASN A 83 14.51 8.40 -18.64
N ASN A 84 13.88 7.96 -17.56
CA ASN A 84 14.02 6.63 -17.00
C ASN A 84 12.70 5.85 -17.09
N PRO A 85 12.24 5.45 -18.30
CA PRO A 85 11.02 4.67 -18.42
C PRO A 85 11.19 3.27 -17.79
N ALA A 86 10.13 2.78 -17.14
CA ALA A 86 10.04 1.39 -16.70
C ALA A 86 9.12 0.60 -17.63
N THR A 87 9.37 -0.70 -17.78
CA THR A 87 8.49 -1.62 -18.49
C THR A 87 7.44 -2.15 -17.52
N LEU A 88 6.17 -1.81 -17.75
CA LEU A 88 5.04 -2.45 -17.07
C LEU A 88 4.77 -3.79 -17.74
N GLY A 89 4.72 -4.84 -16.94
CA GLY A 89 4.47 -6.20 -17.39
C GLY A 89 3.69 -7.03 -16.38
N LEU A 90 3.50 -8.27 -16.72
CA LEU A 90 2.92 -9.29 -15.86
C LEU A 90 3.98 -10.35 -15.54
N VAL A 91 3.93 -10.89 -14.34
CA VAL A 91 4.57 -12.17 -14.03
C VAL A 91 3.49 -13.26 -14.02
N ASP A 92 3.66 -14.32 -14.80
CA ASP A 92 2.82 -15.51 -14.73
C ASP A 92 3.25 -16.36 -13.51
N LEU A 93 2.38 -16.49 -12.51
CA LEU A 93 2.70 -17.21 -11.27
C LEU A 93 2.84 -18.73 -11.45
N ASN A 94 2.53 -19.27 -12.62
CA ASN A 94 2.75 -20.69 -12.93
C ASN A 94 4.15 -20.96 -13.47
N THR A 95 4.69 -20.04 -14.29
CA THR A 95 5.99 -20.21 -14.96
C THR A 95 7.07 -19.28 -14.43
N HIS A 96 6.68 -18.19 -13.76
CA HIS A 96 7.50 -17.06 -13.32
C HIS A 96 8.08 -16.25 -14.49
N ASP A 97 7.53 -16.41 -15.70
CA ASP A 97 7.94 -15.60 -16.85
C ASP A 97 7.43 -14.15 -16.71
N PHE A 98 8.32 -13.20 -17.00
CA PHE A 98 7.95 -11.79 -17.14
C PHE A 98 7.42 -11.53 -18.56
N ILE A 99 6.19 -11.04 -18.67
CA ILE A 99 5.48 -10.75 -19.92
C ILE A 99 5.38 -9.22 -20.08
N PRO A 100 6.24 -8.55 -20.88
CA PRO A 100 6.18 -7.11 -21.07
C PRO A 100 4.89 -6.70 -21.76
N LEU A 101 4.23 -5.65 -21.26
CA LEU A 101 3.01 -5.07 -21.84
C LEU A 101 3.28 -3.75 -22.53
N THR A 102 3.83 -2.78 -21.81
CA THR A 102 4.07 -1.41 -22.28
C THR A 102 5.15 -0.73 -21.43
N LYS A 103 5.52 0.49 -21.81
CA LYS A 103 6.41 1.35 -21.00
C LYS A 103 5.63 2.48 -20.37
N THR A 104 6.07 2.90 -19.18
CA THR A 104 5.58 4.11 -18.51
C THR A 104 6.75 5.01 -18.09
N ARG A 105 6.52 6.33 -18.12
CA ARG A 105 7.40 7.35 -17.54
C ARG A 105 6.90 7.90 -16.22
N SER A 106 5.71 7.52 -15.78
CA SER A 106 5.11 7.95 -14.50
C SER A 106 5.22 6.83 -13.47
N TRP A 107 6.38 6.72 -12.84
CA TRP A 107 6.63 5.70 -11.82
C TRP A 107 7.64 6.17 -10.77
N ASN A 108 7.67 5.49 -9.65
CA ASN A 108 8.69 5.62 -8.61
C ASN A 108 8.89 4.29 -7.86
N PHE A 109 9.98 4.18 -7.08
CA PHE A 109 10.30 2.95 -6.37
C PHE A 109 9.34 2.61 -5.22
N GLN A 110 8.58 3.58 -4.72
CA GLN A 110 7.70 3.39 -3.58
C GLN A 110 6.29 2.92 -3.97
N GLN A 111 5.76 3.49 -5.06
CA GLN A 111 4.36 3.30 -5.46
C GLN A 111 4.20 2.71 -6.87
N GLY A 112 5.31 2.37 -7.53
CA GLY A 112 5.26 1.94 -8.93
C GLY A 112 4.64 3.01 -9.82
N CYS A 113 3.83 2.59 -10.78
CA CYS A 113 3.02 3.45 -11.66
C CYS A 113 1.55 3.47 -11.25
N MET A 114 1.22 3.11 -10.00
CA MET A 114 -0.14 2.99 -9.47
C MET A 114 -1.03 2.08 -10.32
N ALA A 115 -0.50 0.94 -10.76
CA ALA A 115 -1.26 -0.03 -11.54
C ALA A 115 -2.32 -0.72 -10.68
N HIS A 116 -3.57 -0.79 -11.18
CA HIS A 116 -4.68 -1.48 -10.53
C HIS A 116 -5.35 -2.43 -11.53
N TRP A 117 -5.70 -3.62 -11.09
CA TRP A 117 -6.67 -4.44 -11.80
C TRP A 117 -8.06 -3.84 -11.64
N LEU A 118 -8.78 -3.67 -12.76
CA LEU A 118 -10.14 -3.10 -12.72
C LEU A 118 -11.17 -4.18 -12.41
N ALA A 119 -11.95 -4.00 -11.35
CA ALA A 119 -12.99 -4.94 -10.95
C ALA A 119 -14.06 -5.17 -12.01
N THR A 120 -14.21 -4.25 -12.97
CA THR A 120 -15.11 -4.39 -14.13
C THR A 120 -14.67 -5.50 -15.09
N ASN A 121 -13.36 -5.82 -15.15
CA ASN A 121 -12.83 -6.99 -15.87
C ASN A 121 -11.48 -7.41 -15.24
N PRO A 122 -11.52 -8.07 -14.06
CA PRO A 122 -10.40 -8.18 -13.14
C PRO A 122 -9.30 -9.18 -13.52
N ASP A 123 -9.44 -9.83 -14.67
CA ASP A 123 -8.42 -10.72 -15.24
C ASP A 123 -7.90 -10.22 -16.61
N SER A 124 -8.42 -9.08 -17.09
CA SER A 124 -8.09 -8.57 -18.43
C SER A 124 -7.74 -7.10 -18.47
N LEU A 125 -8.29 -6.27 -17.58
CA LEU A 125 -8.08 -4.83 -17.62
C LEU A 125 -7.28 -4.34 -16.42
N ILE A 126 -6.26 -3.54 -16.73
CA ILE A 126 -5.52 -2.76 -15.73
C ILE A 126 -5.61 -1.28 -16.08
N ILE A 127 -5.54 -0.41 -15.06
CA ILE A 127 -5.29 1.02 -15.21
C ILE A 127 -3.95 1.36 -14.60
N TYR A 128 -3.16 2.20 -15.24
CA TYR A 128 -1.84 2.65 -14.76
C TYR A 128 -1.57 4.10 -15.17
N ASN A 129 -0.63 4.77 -14.51
CA ASN A 129 -0.23 6.12 -14.84
C ASN A 129 0.89 6.16 -15.90
N ASP A 130 0.84 7.17 -16.77
CA ASP A 130 1.86 7.46 -17.77
C ASP A 130 2.03 8.97 -17.94
N LEU A 131 3.12 9.36 -18.59
CA LEU A 131 3.42 10.74 -18.98
C LEU A 131 3.33 10.86 -20.51
N ARG A 132 2.41 11.70 -21.01
CA ARG A 132 2.26 12.00 -22.43
C ARG A 132 2.10 13.49 -22.65
N ASP A 133 2.83 14.03 -23.60
CA ASP A 133 2.80 15.46 -23.95
C ASP A 133 2.97 16.39 -22.73
N GLY A 134 3.89 15.99 -21.81
CA GLY A 134 4.17 16.73 -20.58
C GLY A 134 3.05 16.67 -19.51
N LYS A 135 2.04 15.81 -19.68
CA LYS A 135 0.92 15.65 -18.73
C LYS A 135 0.89 14.24 -18.15
N PHE A 136 0.64 14.15 -16.85
CA PHE A 136 0.33 12.88 -16.21
C PHE A 136 -1.10 12.48 -16.54
N ILE A 137 -1.24 11.26 -17.01
CA ILE A 137 -2.51 10.66 -17.43
C ILE A 137 -2.62 9.27 -16.83
N SER A 138 -3.79 8.66 -16.93
CA SER A 138 -3.93 7.23 -16.75
C SER A 138 -4.43 6.53 -18.02
N VAL A 139 -4.05 5.27 -18.17
CA VAL A 139 -4.35 4.43 -19.33
C VAL A 139 -5.02 3.15 -18.87
N ILE A 140 -6.16 2.81 -19.45
CA ILE A 140 -6.79 1.51 -19.29
C ILE A 140 -6.27 0.61 -20.43
N LEU A 141 -5.63 -0.49 -20.06
CA LEU A 141 -4.98 -1.44 -20.96
C LEU A 141 -5.60 -2.83 -20.82
N ASN A 142 -5.88 -3.48 -21.94
CA ASN A 142 -6.21 -4.90 -21.96
C ASN A 142 -4.90 -5.72 -22.02
N VAL A 143 -4.62 -6.50 -20.98
CA VAL A 143 -3.35 -7.22 -20.81
C VAL A 143 -3.15 -8.35 -21.83
N HIS A 144 -4.22 -8.95 -22.36
CA HIS A 144 -4.14 -10.05 -23.32
C HIS A 144 -3.91 -9.56 -24.76
N THR A 145 -4.59 -8.48 -25.13
CA THR A 145 -4.46 -7.90 -26.48
C THR A 145 -3.37 -6.84 -26.57
N ARG A 146 -2.87 -6.36 -25.41
CA ARG A 146 -1.93 -5.23 -25.25
C ARG A 146 -2.45 -3.93 -25.88
N LYS A 147 -3.76 -3.82 -26.06
CA LYS A 147 -4.41 -2.62 -26.59
C LYS A 147 -4.82 -1.67 -25.49
N GLU A 148 -4.51 -0.41 -25.69
CA GLU A 148 -5.06 0.66 -24.89
C GLU A 148 -6.55 0.80 -25.21
N ILE A 149 -7.38 0.70 -24.17
CA ILE A 149 -8.85 0.80 -24.31
C ILE A 149 -9.28 2.24 -24.15
N LYS A 150 -8.63 2.96 -23.20
CA LYS A 150 -8.98 4.33 -22.88
C LYS A 150 -7.80 5.07 -22.25
N THR A 151 -7.72 6.36 -22.55
CA THR A 151 -6.84 7.32 -21.87
C THR A 151 -7.69 8.33 -21.10
N ILE A 152 -7.33 8.62 -19.86
CA ILE A 152 -8.00 9.58 -18.98
C ILE A 152 -6.99 10.69 -18.68
N PRO A 153 -7.34 11.99 -18.85
CA PRO A 153 -6.40 13.11 -18.73
C PRO A 153 -6.04 13.46 -17.26
N TYR A 154 -6.11 12.49 -16.37
CA TYR A 154 -5.75 12.57 -14.96
C TYR A 154 -5.01 11.30 -14.54
N PRO A 155 -3.94 11.40 -13.72
CA PRO A 155 -3.30 10.24 -13.12
C PRO A 155 -4.18 9.67 -12.00
N VAL A 156 -4.20 8.34 -11.83
CA VAL A 156 -4.91 7.72 -10.71
C VAL A 156 -4.00 7.61 -9.48
N SER A 157 -4.59 7.80 -8.32
CA SER A 157 -3.94 7.65 -7.00
C SER A 157 -4.62 6.55 -6.16
N GLY A 158 -5.83 6.17 -6.47
CA GLY A 158 -6.57 5.05 -5.91
C GLY A 158 -7.78 4.73 -6.79
N VAL A 159 -8.20 3.47 -6.83
CA VAL A 159 -9.36 2.99 -7.60
C VAL A 159 -10.39 2.41 -6.64
N SER A 160 -11.66 2.71 -6.88
CA SER A 160 -12.77 2.18 -6.08
C SER A 160 -12.88 0.65 -6.21
N PRO A 161 -13.37 -0.05 -5.17
CA PRO A 161 -13.49 -1.51 -5.20
C PRO A 161 -14.36 -2.05 -6.34
N ASN A 162 -15.31 -1.26 -6.85
CA ASN A 162 -16.15 -1.65 -8.00
C ASN A 162 -15.47 -1.42 -9.36
N GLY A 163 -14.29 -0.76 -9.38
CA GLY A 163 -13.52 -0.49 -10.60
C GLY A 163 -14.15 0.52 -11.56
N LYS A 164 -15.13 1.33 -11.11
CA LYS A 164 -15.82 2.33 -11.94
C LYS A 164 -15.37 3.75 -11.71
N GLU A 165 -14.76 4.01 -10.55
CA GLU A 165 -14.29 5.31 -10.15
C GLU A 165 -12.85 5.26 -9.65
N ALA A 166 -12.18 6.39 -9.69
CA ALA A 166 -10.85 6.54 -9.13
C ALA A 166 -10.72 7.93 -8.48
N VAL A 167 -9.69 8.09 -7.67
CA VAL A 167 -9.27 9.42 -7.20
C VAL A 167 -7.95 9.80 -7.83
N SER A 168 -7.81 11.10 -8.10
CA SER A 168 -6.60 11.72 -8.63
C SER A 168 -6.12 12.81 -7.68
N ILE A 169 -4.81 12.96 -7.59
CA ILE A 169 -4.13 14.04 -6.88
C ILE A 169 -3.10 14.71 -7.79
N ASN A 170 -2.61 15.87 -7.39
CA ASN A 170 -1.57 16.58 -8.13
C ASN A 170 -0.18 15.97 -7.90
N PHE A 171 0.24 15.04 -8.79
CA PHE A 171 1.56 14.38 -8.70
C PHE A 171 2.72 15.33 -8.97
N SER A 172 2.54 16.44 -9.71
CA SER A 172 3.57 17.47 -9.88
C SER A 172 3.84 18.21 -8.57
N ARG A 173 2.75 18.54 -7.83
CA ARG A 173 2.84 19.12 -6.49
C ARG A 173 3.48 18.14 -5.51
N LEU A 174 3.08 16.86 -5.56
CA LEU A 174 3.68 15.79 -4.77
C LEU A 174 5.17 15.62 -5.08
N ARG A 175 5.59 15.66 -6.36
CA ARG A 175 6.99 15.56 -6.77
C ARG A 175 7.84 16.67 -6.17
N ARG A 176 7.36 17.88 -6.17
CA ARG A 176 8.06 19.05 -5.64
C ARG A 176 8.28 18.99 -4.14
N THR A 177 7.31 18.44 -3.42
CA THR A 177 7.34 18.35 -1.95
C THR A 177 7.95 17.04 -1.45
N ARG A 178 7.77 15.95 -2.20
CA ARG A 178 8.25 14.61 -1.85
C ARG A 178 8.62 13.83 -3.11
N ASP A 179 9.81 14.07 -3.61
CA ASP A 179 10.31 13.61 -4.90
C ASP A 179 10.32 12.08 -5.08
N SER A 180 10.42 11.30 -3.99
CA SER A 180 10.36 9.83 -4.03
C SER A 180 8.97 9.24 -4.23
N TYR A 181 7.90 10.06 -4.20
CA TYR A 181 6.50 9.62 -4.35
C TYR A 181 5.79 10.28 -5.54
N GLY A 182 6.20 11.47 -5.94
CA GLY A 182 5.68 12.09 -7.15
C GLY A 182 6.43 11.62 -8.40
N TYR A 183 5.93 12.00 -9.58
CA TYR A 183 6.53 11.62 -10.86
C TYR A 183 7.36 12.77 -11.44
N GLY A 184 8.44 12.44 -12.20
CA GLY A 184 9.23 13.40 -12.95
C GLY A 184 8.62 13.72 -14.33
N GLY A 185 8.99 14.87 -14.91
CA GLY A 185 8.69 15.26 -16.29
C GLY A 185 7.27 15.72 -16.60
N GLY A 186 6.33 15.55 -15.70
CA GLY A 186 5.04 16.19 -15.82
C GLY A 186 5.15 17.67 -15.58
N GLY A 187 4.45 18.46 -16.39
CA GLY A 187 4.54 19.90 -16.42
C GLY A 187 4.58 20.56 -15.03
N GLN A 188 4.95 21.80 -14.96
CA GLN A 188 4.98 22.52 -13.70
C GLN A 188 3.62 22.44 -13.02
N ASP A 189 3.61 22.28 -11.69
CA ASP A 189 2.42 22.45 -10.89
C ASP A 189 1.81 23.83 -11.21
N ALA A 190 0.64 23.85 -11.86
CA ALA A 190 -0.04 25.07 -12.25
C ALA A 190 -0.39 25.98 -11.06
N LYS A 191 -0.35 25.46 -9.84
CA LYS A 191 -0.62 26.14 -8.57
C LYS A 191 0.64 26.33 -7.72
N LEU A 192 1.79 26.47 -8.37
CA LEU A 192 3.11 26.55 -7.74
C LEU A 192 3.15 27.58 -6.60
N GLU A 193 2.63 28.76 -6.84
CA GLU A 193 2.66 29.89 -5.90
C GLU A 193 1.48 29.94 -4.93
N THR A 194 0.55 28.97 -5.01
CA THR A 194 -0.63 28.94 -4.16
C THR A 194 -0.50 27.82 -3.13
N THR A 195 -0.37 28.20 -1.84
CA THR A 195 -0.25 27.23 -0.74
C THR A 195 -1.53 26.43 -0.55
N PHE A 196 -2.68 27.09 -0.52
CA PHE A 196 -3.99 26.50 -0.30
C PHE A 196 -4.95 26.78 -1.46
N PRO A 197 -4.77 26.16 -2.64
CA PRO A 197 -5.65 26.38 -3.79
C PRO A 197 -7.07 25.86 -3.50
N GLU A 198 -8.08 26.61 -3.99
CA GLU A 198 -9.49 26.21 -3.93
C GLU A 198 -9.90 25.28 -5.07
N ASP A 199 -9.10 25.21 -6.13
CA ASP A 199 -9.36 24.49 -7.37
C ASP A 199 -8.35 23.37 -7.64
N ASP A 200 -7.55 22.98 -6.62
CA ASP A 200 -6.64 21.83 -6.64
C ASP A 200 -6.79 21.03 -5.34
N GLY A 201 -6.60 19.70 -5.43
CA GLY A 201 -6.75 18.81 -4.31
C GLY A 201 -6.96 17.37 -4.75
N MET A 202 -8.04 16.74 -4.30
CA MET A 202 -8.44 15.39 -4.68
C MET A 202 -9.65 15.44 -5.60
N PHE A 203 -9.51 14.86 -6.80
CA PHE A 203 -10.58 14.74 -7.79
C PHE A 203 -11.14 13.32 -7.79
N LEU A 204 -12.45 13.19 -7.88
CA LEU A 204 -13.13 11.94 -8.19
C LEU A 204 -13.28 11.84 -9.72
N LEU A 205 -12.82 10.72 -10.26
CA LEU A 205 -12.85 10.40 -11.69
C LEU A 205 -13.91 9.34 -11.95
N ASP A 206 -14.73 9.55 -12.96
CA ASP A 206 -15.54 8.50 -13.57
C ASP A 206 -14.69 7.80 -14.64
N LEU A 207 -14.43 6.51 -14.48
CA LEU A 207 -13.56 5.76 -15.39
C LEU A 207 -14.28 5.39 -16.71
N GLU A 208 -15.62 5.42 -16.74
CA GLU A 208 -16.41 5.18 -17.95
C GLU A 208 -16.47 6.43 -18.83
N THR A 209 -16.76 7.61 -18.28
CA THR A 209 -16.83 8.87 -19.04
C THR A 209 -15.46 9.54 -19.18
N GLY A 210 -14.61 9.44 -18.18
CA GLY A 210 -13.34 10.16 -18.05
C GLY A 210 -13.52 11.55 -17.44
N GLU A 211 -14.72 11.88 -16.97
CA GLU A 211 -14.99 13.13 -16.27
C GLU A 211 -14.36 13.17 -14.89
N ALA A 212 -13.98 14.37 -14.47
CA ALA A 212 -13.37 14.63 -13.17
C ALA A 212 -14.15 15.70 -12.41
N LYS A 213 -14.41 15.44 -11.13
CA LYS A 213 -15.02 16.40 -10.21
C LYS A 213 -14.08 16.64 -9.03
N LEU A 214 -13.78 17.89 -8.70
CA LEU A 214 -13.08 18.23 -7.46
C LEU A 214 -13.92 17.77 -6.28
N LEU A 215 -13.38 16.85 -5.49
CA LEU A 215 -14.07 16.27 -4.33
C LEU A 215 -13.73 17.04 -3.05
N VAL A 216 -12.45 17.34 -2.84
CA VAL A 216 -11.92 18.10 -1.70
C VAL A 216 -10.77 18.97 -2.19
N SER A 217 -10.85 20.27 -1.95
CA SER A 217 -9.75 21.19 -2.23
C SER A 217 -8.72 21.21 -1.08
N ILE A 218 -7.50 21.66 -1.37
CA ILE A 218 -6.49 21.91 -0.33
C ILE A 218 -6.98 23.02 0.61
N ALA A 219 -7.72 24.01 0.10
CA ALA A 219 -8.33 25.07 0.91
C ALA A 219 -9.39 24.53 1.89
N ASP A 220 -10.18 23.50 1.51
CA ASP A 220 -11.15 22.88 2.41
C ASP A 220 -10.46 22.17 3.58
N VAL A 221 -9.31 21.54 3.32
CA VAL A 221 -8.49 20.94 4.38
C VAL A 221 -7.96 22.03 5.32
N LYS A 222 -7.49 23.16 4.82
CA LYS A 222 -7.04 24.29 5.67
C LYS A 222 -8.17 24.84 6.54
N LYS A 223 -9.41 24.90 6.04
CA LYS A 223 -10.58 25.30 6.84
C LYS A 223 -10.86 24.30 7.97
N LEU A 224 -10.74 22.98 7.69
CA LEU A 224 -10.95 21.94 8.69
C LEU A 224 -9.79 21.86 9.70
N VAL A 225 -8.57 22.19 9.30
CA VAL A 225 -7.32 22.08 10.09
C VAL A 225 -6.63 23.45 10.11
N PRO A 226 -7.16 24.44 10.85
CA PRO A 226 -6.63 25.80 10.87
C PRO A 226 -5.19 25.90 11.34
N GLU A 227 -4.73 24.93 12.14
CA GLU A 227 -3.35 24.82 12.65
C GLU A 227 -2.29 24.45 11.59
N LEU A 228 -2.69 24.13 10.37
CA LEU A 228 -1.73 23.94 9.27
C LEU A 228 -0.92 25.23 9.02
N PRO A 229 0.43 25.12 8.82
CA PRO A 229 1.28 26.29 8.62
C PRO A 229 0.85 27.12 7.42
N GLU A 230 0.81 28.46 7.59
CA GLU A 230 0.47 29.39 6.49
C GLU A 230 1.53 29.40 5.38
N SER A 231 2.78 29.14 5.72
CA SER A 231 3.92 29.11 4.79
C SER A 231 4.26 27.73 4.25
N GLY A 232 3.59 26.69 4.74
CA GLY A 232 3.86 25.32 4.33
C GLY A 232 3.21 24.99 3.00
N LEU A 233 3.91 24.26 2.14
CA LEU A 233 3.31 23.71 0.94
C LEU A 233 2.47 22.47 1.28
N GLU A 234 1.15 22.61 1.20
CA GLU A 234 0.21 21.52 1.42
C GLU A 234 0.15 20.58 0.20
N TYR A 235 0.14 19.29 0.45
CA TYR A 235 -0.03 18.27 -0.58
C TYR A 235 -0.76 17.03 -0.05
N PHE A 236 -1.47 16.37 -0.95
CA PHE A 236 -2.16 15.11 -0.66
C PHE A 236 -1.30 13.93 -1.07
N ASN A 237 -1.43 12.84 -0.33
CA ASN A 237 -0.70 11.61 -0.57
C ASN A 237 -1.49 10.41 -0.01
N HIS A 238 -1.24 9.21 -0.55
CA HIS A 238 -1.76 7.96 -0.02
C HIS A 238 -3.29 7.90 0.04
N THR A 239 -3.96 8.09 -1.08
CA THR A 239 -5.41 7.93 -1.15
C THR A 239 -5.80 6.46 -1.16
N LEU A 240 -6.83 6.08 -0.40
CA LEU A 240 -7.32 4.71 -0.33
C LEU A 240 -8.84 4.69 -0.09
N PHE A 241 -9.58 4.03 -0.98
CA PHE A 241 -10.99 3.75 -0.75
C PHE A 241 -11.16 2.73 0.38
N SER A 242 -12.22 2.88 1.20
CA SER A 242 -12.66 1.85 2.12
C SER A 242 -13.09 0.57 1.36
N ARG A 243 -13.14 -0.56 2.07
CA ARG A 243 -13.43 -1.87 1.46
C ARG A 243 -14.78 -1.93 0.74
N ASP A 244 -15.76 -1.17 1.19
CA ASP A 244 -17.09 -1.01 0.59
C ASP A 244 -17.16 0.14 -0.44
N GLY A 245 -16.10 0.94 -0.55
CA GLY A 245 -16.02 2.10 -1.44
C GLY A 245 -16.80 3.32 -0.97
N SER A 246 -17.34 3.32 0.25
CA SER A 246 -18.16 4.42 0.77
C SER A 246 -17.35 5.63 1.22
N LYS A 247 -16.08 5.43 1.62
CA LYS A 247 -15.19 6.46 2.14
C LYS A 247 -13.85 6.45 1.40
N ILE A 248 -13.18 7.59 1.44
CA ILE A 248 -11.83 7.77 0.91
C ILE A 248 -10.97 8.34 2.02
N PHE A 249 -9.85 7.67 2.31
CA PHE A 249 -8.80 8.11 3.21
C PHE A 249 -7.66 8.76 2.42
N TRP A 250 -7.00 9.76 3.01
CA TRP A 250 -5.71 10.28 2.52
C TRP A 250 -4.92 10.99 3.62
N LEU A 251 -3.66 11.27 3.34
CA LEU A 251 -2.81 12.10 4.16
C LEU A 251 -2.68 13.49 3.52
N ALA A 252 -3.02 14.53 4.29
CA ALA A 252 -2.69 15.91 3.98
C ALA A 252 -1.41 16.29 4.74
N ARG A 253 -0.41 16.81 4.01
CA ARG A 253 0.94 17.06 4.55
C ARG A 253 1.45 18.43 4.16
N ALA A 254 2.04 19.14 5.13
CA ALA A 254 2.73 20.41 4.92
C ALA A 254 4.24 20.26 4.98
N ARG A 255 4.96 21.17 4.30
CA ARG A 255 6.41 21.31 4.29
C ARG A 255 6.77 22.81 4.31
N PRO A 256 7.90 23.22 4.89
CA PRO A 256 9.00 22.40 5.45
C PRO A 256 8.67 21.79 6.82
N GLU A 257 7.73 22.34 7.56
CA GLU A 257 7.28 21.79 8.82
C GLU A 257 6.55 20.47 8.58
N ARG A 258 7.02 19.41 9.24
CA ARG A 258 6.42 18.08 9.10
C ARG A 258 5.07 18.03 9.83
N ASN A 259 4.03 18.51 9.17
CA ASN A 259 2.67 18.29 9.61
C ASN A 259 2.02 17.19 8.77
N THR A 260 1.37 16.23 9.40
CA THR A 260 0.61 15.16 8.74
C THR A 260 -0.74 15.03 9.41
N THR A 261 -1.79 15.24 8.64
CA THR A 261 -3.16 15.04 9.08
C THR A 261 -3.78 13.89 8.27
N SER A 262 -4.34 12.92 8.97
CA SER A 262 -5.07 11.81 8.39
C SER A 262 -6.55 12.19 8.26
N LEU A 263 -7.08 12.12 7.07
CA LEU A 263 -8.41 12.62 6.72
C LEU A 263 -9.24 11.53 6.04
N THR A 264 -10.56 11.65 6.20
CA THR A 264 -11.54 10.90 5.41
C THR A 264 -12.63 11.82 4.89
N VAL A 265 -13.22 11.41 3.78
CA VAL A 265 -14.41 12.01 3.19
C VAL A 265 -15.29 10.88 2.64
N ASN A 266 -16.60 11.07 2.65
CA ASN A 266 -17.49 10.14 1.93
C ASN A 266 -17.26 10.27 0.41
N ARG A 267 -17.55 9.21 -0.33
CA ARG A 267 -17.40 9.17 -1.79
C ARG A 267 -18.12 10.29 -2.53
N ASP A 268 -19.22 10.81 -1.98
CA ASP A 268 -19.99 11.93 -2.55
C ASP A 268 -19.42 13.32 -2.23
N GLY A 269 -18.36 13.40 -1.40
CA GLY A 269 -17.73 14.63 -0.93
C GLY A 269 -18.28 15.14 0.41
N SER A 270 -19.28 14.50 0.97
CA SER A 270 -19.81 14.85 2.29
C SER A 270 -18.91 14.34 3.44
N ASN A 271 -19.12 14.84 4.64
CA ASN A 271 -18.48 14.38 5.87
C ASN A 271 -16.93 14.39 5.82
N LEU A 272 -16.34 15.49 5.33
CA LEU A 272 -14.90 15.72 5.44
C LEU A 272 -14.51 15.87 6.91
N GLN A 273 -13.62 15.00 7.40
CA GLN A 273 -13.23 14.95 8.82
C GLN A 273 -11.82 14.42 9.05
N LYS A 274 -11.26 14.72 10.25
CA LYS A 274 -10.06 14.03 10.75
C LYS A 274 -10.42 12.56 11.07
N CYS A 275 -9.53 11.62 10.72
CA CYS A 275 -9.75 10.20 11.01
C CYS A 275 -9.66 9.87 12.47
N PHE A 276 -8.78 10.57 13.19
CA PHE A 276 -8.37 10.23 14.55
C PHE A 276 -8.49 11.43 15.48
N PRO A 277 -8.65 11.18 16.79
CA PRO A 277 -8.62 12.24 17.81
C PRO A 277 -7.31 13.02 17.80
N ASP A 278 -7.34 14.24 18.31
CA ASP A 278 -6.15 15.10 18.43
C ASP A 278 -5.02 14.43 19.24
N GLY A 279 -3.79 14.69 18.80
CA GLY A 279 -2.58 14.10 19.36
C GLY A 279 -2.15 12.78 18.73
N TRP A 280 -3.00 12.13 17.95
CA TRP A 280 -2.65 10.99 17.13
C TRP A 280 -2.15 11.44 15.76
N GLY A 281 -1.08 10.80 15.31
CA GLY A 281 -0.52 10.92 13.98
C GLY A 281 0.01 9.57 13.52
N GLY A 282 0.59 9.52 12.34
CA GLY A 282 1.22 8.32 11.85
C GLY A 282 1.24 8.23 10.33
N SER A 283 1.60 7.04 9.86
CA SER A 283 1.66 6.68 8.45
C SER A 283 1.29 5.21 8.29
N HIS A 284 1.26 4.70 7.08
CA HIS A 284 1.01 3.29 6.77
C HIS A 284 -0.33 2.77 7.31
N TYR A 285 -1.26 2.60 6.45
CA TYR A 285 -2.67 2.36 6.77
C TYR A 285 -3.25 1.28 5.85
N ASP A 286 -4.28 0.63 6.35
CA ASP A 286 -5.19 -0.19 5.54
C ASP A 286 -6.58 -0.25 6.19
N TRP A 287 -7.62 -0.35 5.36
CA TRP A 287 -8.98 -0.54 5.81
C TRP A 287 -9.24 -2.00 6.17
N LEU A 288 -9.77 -2.26 7.37
CA LEU A 288 -10.30 -3.57 7.72
C LEU A 288 -11.68 -3.81 7.07
N ASN A 289 -12.50 -2.76 7.05
CA ASN A 289 -13.86 -2.77 6.48
C ASN A 289 -14.26 -1.36 6.00
N GLY A 290 -15.55 -1.00 6.02
CA GLY A 290 -16.05 0.32 5.61
C GLY A 290 -15.81 1.43 6.64
N ASP A 291 -15.55 1.09 7.90
CA ASP A 291 -15.51 2.03 9.02
C ASP A 291 -14.21 1.95 9.84
N GLU A 292 -13.55 0.80 9.84
CA GLU A 292 -12.35 0.57 10.64
C GLU A 292 -11.09 0.69 9.80
N LEU A 293 -10.21 1.61 10.18
CA LEU A 293 -8.94 1.91 9.54
C LEU A 293 -7.79 1.65 10.53
N MET A 294 -6.82 0.83 10.11
CA MET A 294 -5.57 0.66 10.82
C MET A 294 -4.54 1.68 10.33
N ILE A 295 -3.73 2.16 11.26
CA ILE A 295 -2.57 3.00 10.97
C ILE A 295 -1.42 2.59 11.89
N THR A 296 -0.19 2.64 11.41
CA THR A 296 0.97 2.65 12.31
C THR A 296 1.08 4.02 12.93
N ALA A 297 0.71 4.09 14.21
CA ALA A 297 0.40 5.32 14.90
C ALA A 297 1.45 5.73 15.92
N GLU A 298 1.58 7.04 16.07
CA GLU A 298 2.23 7.69 17.20
C GLU A 298 1.24 8.61 17.91
N TYR A 299 1.37 8.69 19.20
CA TYR A 299 0.61 9.61 20.04
C TYR A 299 1.55 10.57 20.74
N LYS A 300 1.40 11.88 20.47
CA LYS A 300 2.26 12.94 21.00
C LYS A 300 3.75 12.63 20.81
N GLY A 301 4.14 12.15 19.64
CA GLY A 301 5.52 11.82 19.27
C GLY A 301 6.07 10.48 19.81
N LYS A 302 5.25 9.69 20.50
CA LYS A 302 5.62 8.34 20.96
C LYS A 302 5.01 7.28 20.04
N GLN A 303 5.86 6.38 19.53
CA GLN A 303 5.42 5.25 18.71
C GLN A 303 4.52 4.30 19.51
N TYR A 304 3.37 3.94 18.94
CA TYR A 304 2.40 3.01 19.50
C TYR A 304 2.23 1.74 18.67
N GLY A 305 2.75 1.69 17.44
CA GLY A 305 2.61 0.58 16.52
C GLY A 305 1.27 0.57 15.79
N HIS A 306 0.71 -0.60 15.55
CA HIS A 306 -0.48 -0.78 14.73
C HIS A 306 -1.75 -0.54 15.56
N ILE A 307 -2.48 0.51 15.24
CA ILE A 307 -3.71 0.90 15.94
C ILE A 307 -4.89 0.88 14.96
N LEU A 308 -5.94 0.17 15.32
CA LEU A 308 -7.20 0.13 14.59
C LEU A 308 -8.16 1.15 15.21
N PHE A 309 -8.66 2.06 14.41
CA PHE A 309 -9.64 3.07 14.80
C PHE A 309 -10.96 2.86 14.05
N THR A 310 -12.07 3.10 14.73
CA THR A 310 -13.32 3.42 14.03
C THR A 310 -13.25 4.90 13.64
N VAL A 311 -13.35 5.19 12.34
CA VAL A 311 -13.18 6.54 11.79
C VAL A 311 -14.19 7.52 12.40
N GLY A 312 -13.69 8.67 12.89
CA GLY A 312 -14.49 9.70 13.55
C GLY A 312 -14.82 9.42 15.01
N GLU A 313 -14.39 8.29 15.57
CA GLU A 313 -14.58 7.94 16.98
C GLU A 313 -13.30 8.14 17.81
N LYS A 314 -13.47 8.16 19.14
CA LYS A 314 -12.34 8.24 20.09
C LYS A 314 -11.78 6.87 20.45
N ASN A 315 -12.53 5.81 20.17
CA ASN A 315 -12.16 4.46 20.53
C ASN A 315 -11.12 3.90 19.55
N TYR A 316 -10.18 3.16 20.09
CA TYR A 316 -9.15 2.48 19.29
C TYR A 316 -8.80 1.13 19.93
N LYS A 317 -8.26 0.25 19.10
CA LYS A 317 -7.70 -1.03 19.50
C LYS A 317 -6.23 -1.10 19.08
N ARG A 318 -5.33 -1.40 20.02
CA ARG A 318 -3.93 -1.69 19.73
C ARG A 318 -3.82 -3.14 19.27
N LEU A 319 -3.20 -3.36 18.12
CA LEU A 319 -3.06 -4.70 17.54
C LEU A 319 -1.74 -5.36 17.96
N GLY A 320 -1.78 -6.70 18.11
CA GLY A 320 -0.60 -7.53 18.34
C GLY A 320 -0.06 -7.51 19.77
N ASN A 321 -0.86 -7.08 20.77
CA ASN A 321 -0.53 -7.17 22.20
C ASN A 321 0.88 -6.67 22.59
N GLY A 322 1.36 -5.60 21.92
CA GLY A 322 2.68 -5.01 22.14
C GLY A 322 3.82 -5.67 21.35
N LEU A 323 3.58 -6.74 20.61
CA LEU A 323 4.59 -7.36 19.75
C LEU A 323 4.80 -6.59 18.43
N LEU A 324 3.83 -5.78 18.01
CA LEU A 324 3.85 -4.99 16.78
C LEU A 324 4.00 -3.48 17.06
N ASP A 325 4.74 -3.12 18.09
CA ASP A 325 4.99 -1.73 18.52
C ASP A 325 6.11 -1.06 17.72
N PHE A 326 6.00 -1.10 16.41
CA PHE A 326 6.95 -0.52 15.48
C PHE A 326 6.23 0.10 14.29
N ASP A 327 6.94 0.93 13.54
CA ASP A 327 6.49 1.46 12.27
C ASP A 327 6.67 0.41 11.16
N GLY A 328 5.62 0.14 10.38
CA GLY A 328 5.61 -0.86 9.31
C GLY A 328 4.37 -0.78 8.44
N HIS A 329 4.37 -1.50 7.33
CA HIS A 329 3.31 -1.46 6.32
C HIS A 329 2.32 -2.61 6.55
N GLY A 330 1.36 -2.38 7.46
CA GLY A 330 0.32 -3.37 7.75
C GLY A 330 -0.76 -3.41 6.69
N THR A 331 -1.20 -4.62 6.30
CA THR A 331 -2.35 -4.83 5.41
C THR A 331 -3.18 -6.03 5.86
N PHE A 332 -4.51 -5.92 5.71
CA PHE A 332 -5.43 -7.00 6.06
C PHE A 332 -5.69 -7.92 4.87
N SER A 333 -5.81 -9.22 5.14
CA SER A 333 -6.31 -10.18 4.16
C SER A 333 -7.72 -9.80 3.66
N PRO A 334 -8.15 -10.24 2.47
CA PRO A 334 -9.44 -9.87 1.91
C PRO A 334 -10.63 -10.22 2.82
N ASN A 335 -10.52 -11.30 3.59
CA ASN A 335 -11.55 -11.75 4.55
C ASN A 335 -11.39 -11.14 5.96
N GLY A 336 -10.39 -10.28 6.18
CA GLY A 336 -10.12 -9.65 7.48
C GLY A 336 -9.61 -10.59 8.58
N LYS A 337 -9.32 -11.86 8.26
CA LYS A 337 -8.86 -12.86 9.24
C LYS A 337 -7.41 -12.65 9.67
N TRP A 338 -6.57 -12.18 8.75
CA TRP A 338 -5.14 -12.00 8.93
C TRP A 338 -4.71 -10.55 8.69
N MET A 339 -3.67 -10.13 9.38
CA MET A 339 -2.90 -8.93 9.04
C MET A 339 -1.46 -9.35 8.79
N VAL A 340 -0.87 -8.88 7.68
CA VAL A 340 0.57 -8.97 7.44
C VAL A 340 1.19 -7.60 7.61
N THR A 341 2.36 -7.52 8.21
CA THR A 341 3.12 -6.27 8.35
C THR A 341 4.62 -6.52 8.22
N ASP A 342 5.34 -5.48 7.85
CA ASP A 342 6.80 -5.48 7.75
C ASP A 342 7.44 -4.51 8.74
N THR A 343 8.76 -4.46 8.77
CA THR A 343 9.54 -3.45 9.49
C THR A 343 10.45 -2.70 8.54
N TYR A 344 10.84 -1.48 8.94
CA TYR A 344 11.98 -0.80 8.33
C TYR A 344 13.30 -1.51 8.67
N PRO A 345 14.35 -1.32 7.84
CA PRO A 345 15.67 -1.86 8.12
C PRO A 345 16.20 -1.39 9.47
N LYS A 346 16.57 -2.33 10.33
CA LYS A 346 17.15 -2.08 11.65
C LYS A 346 18.43 -2.88 11.83
N ASN A 347 19.20 -2.56 12.88
CA ASN A 347 20.49 -3.16 13.23
C ASN A 347 21.59 -2.99 12.15
N ASP A 348 22.78 -3.50 12.42
CA ASP A 348 23.95 -3.41 11.53
C ASP A 348 23.77 -4.20 10.21
N LEU A 349 22.95 -5.25 10.22
CA LEU A 349 22.59 -6.05 9.04
C LEU A 349 21.47 -5.41 8.22
N ARG A 350 20.90 -4.30 8.66
CA ARG A 350 19.79 -3.62 8.01
C ARG A 350 18.62 -4.56 7.70
N GLU A 351 18.29 -5.44 8.65
CA GLU A 351 17.22 -6.44 8.50
C GLU A 351 15.84 -5.79 8.52
N GLN A 352 15.05 -6.18 7.55
CA GLN A 352 13.59 -6.02 7.53
C GLN A 352 12.96 -7.35 7.90
N LYS A 353 11.82 -7.31 8.60
CA LYS A 353 11.11 -8.53 9.04
C LYS A 353 9.67 -8.48 8.54
N ILE A 354 9.10 -9.65 8.35
CA ILE A 354 7.68 -9.81 8.01
C ILE A 354 7.00 -10.59 9.12
N TYR A 355 5.83 -10.14 9.53
CA TYR A 355 4.99 -10.78 10.55
C TYR A 355 3.59 -11.00 10.04
N LEU A 356 3.01 -12.15 10.37
CA LEU A 356 1.60 -12.48 10.16
C LEU A 356 0.89 -12.50 11.52
N MET A 357 -0.25 -11.83 11.62
CA MET A 357 -1.06 -11.79 12.84
C MET A 357 -2.46 -12.36 12.57
N ASP A 358 -2.93 -13.22 13.46
CA ASP A 358 -4.32 -13.64 13.53
C ASP A 358 -5.17 -12.55 14.18
N MET A 359 -6.17 -12.01 13.47
CA MET A 359 -6.98 -10.89 13.95
C MET A 359 -7.90 -11.24 15.12
N LYS A 360 -8.23 -12.53 15.30
CA LYS A 360 -9.12 -12.99 16.37
C LYS A 360 -8.36 -13.16 17.68
N THR A 361 -7.18 -13.76 17.64
CA THR A 361 -6.39 -14.11 18.84
C THR A 361 -5.25 -13.15 19.10
N GLU A 362 -4.90 -12.31 18.12
CA GLU A 362 -3.72 -11.43 18.09
C GLU A 362 -2.37 -12.15 18.24
N ALA A 363 -2.37 -13.46 17.97
CA ALA A 363 -1.12 -14.21 17.88
C ALA A 363 -0.31 -13.76 16.67
N VAL A 364 1.01 -13.62 16.85
CA VAL A 364 1.93 -13.11 15.82
C VAL A 364 2.95 -14.18 15.47
N LEU A 365 3.08 -14.45 14.16
CA LEU A 365 4.05 -15.38 13.59
C LEU A 365 5.09 -14.60 12.75
N PRO A 366 6.40 -14.70 13.02
CA PRO A 366 7.43 -14.17 12.13
C PRO A 366 7.55 -15.04 10.88
N LEU A 367 7.47 -14.43 9.69
CA LEU A 367 7.59 -15.13 8.41
C LEU A 367 9.01 -15.14 7.84
N GLY A 368 9.84 -14.18 8.21
CA GLY A 368 11.21 -14.13 7.71
C GLY A 368 11.95 -12.84 8.04
N ARG A 369 13.26 -12.86 7.71
CA ARG A 369 14.19 -11.74 7.85
C ARG A 369 14.91 -11.52 6.52
N PHE A 370 14.95 -10.29 6.07
CA PHE A 370 15.42 -9.89 4.75
C PHE A 370 16.43 -8.75 4.90
N PRO A 371 17.74 -9.03 4.87
CA PRO A 371 18.76 -8.00 4.87
C PRO A 371 18.63 -7.09 3.65
N GLN A 372 18.79 -5.79 3.84
CA GLN A 372 18.79 -4.82 2.76
C GLN A 372 20.20 -4.25 2.60
N PRO A 373 20.86 -4.44 1.45
CA PRO A 373 22.17 -3.85 1.17
C PRO A 373 22.15 -2.32 1.31
N GLU A 374 23.29 -1.73 1.74
CA GLU A 374 23.37 -0.29 2.03
C GLU A 374 23.10 0.59 0.80
N GLU A 375 23.41 0.11 -0.39
CA GLU A 375 23.10 0.79 -1.65
C GLU A 375 21.61 1.14 -1.83
N TYR A 376 20.71 0.39 -1.15
CA TYR A 376 19.28 0.64 -1.09
C TYR A 376 18.84 1.47 0.15
N ALA A 377 19.75 2.19 0.79
CA ALA A 377 19.45 2.91 2.05
C ALA A 377 18.77 4.28 1.87
N LYS A 378 18.74 4.83 0.66
CA LYS A 378 18.35 6.23 0.39
C LYS A 378 16.87 6.35 -0.01
N LYS A 379 16.55 7.40 -0.76
CA LYS A 379 15.19 7.67 -1.26
C LYS A 379 14.65 6.59 -2.21
N TRP A 380 15.53 5.76 -2.76
CA TRP A 380 15.21 4.60 -3.60
C TRP A 380 15.29 3.26 -2.86
N ARG A 381 15.18 3.30 -1.53
CA ARG A 381 15.17 2.09 -0.70
C ARG A 381 14.09 1.11 -1.16
N CYS A 382 14.33 -0.16 -0.88
CA CYS A 382 13.37 -1.22 -1.12
C CYS A 382 12.60 -1.49 0.17
N ASP A 383 11.44 -0.88 0.33
CA ASP A 383 10.51 -1.28 1.38
C ASP A 383 9.85 -2.60 0.99
N ILE A 384 9.61 -3.47 1.96
CA ILE A 384 9.02 -4.81 1.77
C ILE A 384 7.63 -4.70 1.14
N HIS A 385 6.76 -3.84 1.69
CA HIS A 385 5.44 -3.52 1.16
C HIS A 385 4.60 -4.78 0.89
N CYS A 386 4.30 -5.54 1.95
CA CYS A 386 3.47 -6.74 1.86
C CYS A 386 2.08 -6.45 1.30
N ARG A 387 1.57 -7.37 0.46
CA ARG A 387 0.25 -7.28 -0.18
C ARG A 387 -0.41 -8.64 -0.32
N TRP A 388 -1.71 -8.68 -0.25
CA TRP A 388 -2.49 -9.90 -0.36
C TRP A 388 -2.96 -10.17 -1.77
N SER A 389 -3.04 -11.44 -2.13
CA SER A 389 -3.81 -11.89 -3.29
C SER A 389 -5.32 -11.80 -3.03
N PRO A 390 -6.18 -11.79 -4.06
CA PRO A 390 -7.63 -11.69 -3.90
C PRO A 390 -8.28 -12.79 -3.08
N LYS A 391 -7.68 -14.00 -3.03
CA LYS A 391 -8.17 -15.12 -2.21
C LYS A 391 -7.58 -15.13 -0.80
N GLY A 392 -6.51 -14.33 -0.55
CA GLY A 392 -5.84 -14.29 0.75
C GLY A 392 -4.93 -15.49 1.03
N ASP A 393 -4.54 -16.23 0.02
CA ASP A 393 -3.67 -17.41 0.08
C ASP A 393 -2.26 -17.16 -0.46
N ILE A 394 -1.97 -15.92 -0.91
CA ILE A 394 -0.63 -15.48 -1.33
C ILE A 394 -0.34 -14.11 -0.71
N ILE A 395 0.87 -13.96 -0.16
CA ILE A 395 1.43 -12.68 0.27
C ILE A 395 2.59 -12.33 -0.68
N GLY A 396 2.45 -11.23 -1.43
CA GLY A 396 3.53 -10.70 -2.27
C GLY A 396 4.33 -9.64 -1.53
N PHE A 397 5.64 -9.54 -1.81
CA PHE A 397 6.52 -8.54 -1.23
C PHE A 397 7.75 -8.26 -2.09
N ASN A 398 8.39 -7.10 -1.90
CA ASN A 398 9.66 -6.75 -2.53
C ASN A 398 10.83 -7.01 -1.58
N SER A 399 11.98 -7.43 -2.12
CA SER A 399 13.21 -7.53 -1.33
C SER A 399 14.46 -7.44 -2.19
N THR A 400 15.55 -7.02 -1.55
CA THR A 400 16.91 -6.94 -2.13
C THR A 400 17.89 -7.89 -1.44
N HIS A 401 17.41 -8.85 -0.63
CA HIS A 401 18.23 -9.67 0.26
C HIS A 401 19.23 -10.61 -0.47
N ILE A 402 19.02 -10.84 -1.77
CA ILE A 402 19.94 -11.63 -2.60
C ILE A 402 20.60 -10.79 -3.72
N GLY A 403 20.60 -9.45 -3.59
CA GLY A 403 21.19 -8.54 -4.58
C GLY A 403 20.21 -7.51 -5.11
N ASN A 404 19.79 -7.63 -6.38
CA ASN A 404 18.85 -6.69 -7.00
C ASN A 404 17.47 -6.74 -6.34
N ARG A 405 16.69 -5.65 -6.53
CA ARG A 405 15.29 -5.60 -6.09
C ARG A 405 14.48 -6.60 -6.91
N GLN A 406 13.83 -7.52 -6.21
CA GLN A 406 13.00 -8.57 -6.82
C GLN A 406 11.66 -8.68 -6.13
N CYS A 407 10.70 -9.30 -6.81
CA CYS A 407 9.39 -9.65 -6.28
C CYS A 407 9.40 -11.09 -5.75
N TYR A 408 8.81 -11.27 -4.60
CA TYR A 408 8.69 -12.54 -3.89
C TYR A 408 7.26 -12.80 -3.48
N ILE A 409 6.93 -14.07 -3.24
CA ILE A 409 5.66 -14.48 -2.65
C ILE A 409 5.87 -15.51 -1.54
N PHE A 410 4.97 -15.49 -0.55
CA PHE A 410 4.64 -16.64 0.29
C PHE A 410 3.33 -17.24 -0.18
N LYS A 411 3.22 -18.57 -0.17
CA LYS A 411 1.95 -19.29 -0.35
C LYS A 411 1.47 -19.78 1.00
N LEU A 412 0.20 -19.54 1.30
CA LEU A 412 -0.47 -20.01 2.51
C LEU A 412 -1.32 -21.23 2.17
N GLY A 413 -1.09 -22.33 2.88
CA GLY A 413 -1.92 -23.53 2.76
C GLY A 413 -3.35 -23.26 3.22
N THR A 414 -4.30 -24.02 2.68
CA THR A 414 -5.68 -24.00 3.18
C THR A 414 -5.70 -24.59 4.59
N LEU A 415 -6.12 -23.80 5.58
CA LEU A 415 -6.60 -24.40 6.82
C LEU A 415 -7.85 -25.21 6.44
N ASN A 416 -7.79 -26.53 6.49
CA ASN A 416 -8.99 -27.31 6.50
C ASN A 416 -9.79 -26.85 7.72
N ASP A 417 -10.96 -26.25 7.48
CA ASP A 417 -11.91 -25.90 8.55
C ASP A 417 -12.28 -27.21 9.26
N SER A 418 -11.58 -27.49 10.36
CA SER A 418 -11.83 -28.63 11.24
C SER A 418 -12.74 -28.22 12.38
#